data_8d9fe3702766ba7b87f5de5bc87a6afa
#
_entry.id   8d9fe3702766ba7b87f5de5bc87a6afa
#
_cell.length_a   1.000
_cell.length_b   1.000
_cell.length_c   1.000
_cell.angle_alpha   90.00
_cell.angle_beta   90.00
_cell.angle_gamma   90.00
#
_symmetry.space_group_name_H-M   'P 1'
#
loop_
_entity.id
_entity.type
_entity.pdbx_description
1 polymer ?
#
loop_
_entity_poly.entity_id
_entity_poly.type
_entity_poly.pdbx_seq_one_letter_code
_entity_poly.pdbx_strand_id
1 'polypeptide(L)'
;MKWTVISDNRTCNDLLQTEHGLSILLETEHHRILLDTGASDVFIRNAEKMGIDLSTVDYVFISHGHSDHAGGLKHFMEINDKAKVIVSPDALKEKFYSKRRYLHSITTEWPEIPSERLLTIEQSESISNDIFILAHIPQIHPMPEGNLHLFVENSDGSYVFDDFRHELALYTGGLLFTGCAHSGLENILAACPFPVNNVVGGFHLLDNHESEDKLSELAFRLTDAYPQTQFYTSHCTGDAVFATLHHVMGDKIHAFSCGMEQ
;
A
#
# COMPACT_ATOMS: atom_id res chain seq x y z
N MET A 1 3.74 18.70 -4.69
CA MET A 1 3.63 17.40 -4.02
C MET A 1 4.82 16.57 -4.48
N LYS A 2 5.50 15.90 -3.56
CA LYS A 2 6.67 15.04 -3.82
C LYS A 2 6.47 13.73 -3.07
N TRP A 3 6.89 12.60 -3.65
CA TRP A 3 6.95 11.35 -2.90
C TRP A 3 8.29 10.65 -3.11
N THR A 4 8.72 9.89 -2.10
CA THR A 4 10.01 9.23 -2.05
C THR A 4 9.84 7.81 -1.54
N VAL A 5 10.29 6.81 -2.29
CA VAL A 5 10.25 5.39 -1.88
C VAL A 5 11.38 5.13 -0.90
N ILE A 6 11.02 4.80 0.35
CA ILE A 6 11.99 4.57 1.42
C ILE A 6 12.28 3.07 1.62
N SER A 7 11.28 2.21 1.43
CA SER A 7 11.43 0.74 1.45
C SER A 7 10.64 0.12 0.31
N ASP A 8 11.26 -0.84 -0.37
CA ASP A 8 10.68 -1.69 -1.42
C ASP A 8 11.52 -2.96 -1.56
N ASN A 9 10.98 -3.94 -2.30
CA ASN A 9 11.67 -5.21 -2.61
C ASN A 9 12.93 -4.99 -3.46
N ARG A 10 13.06 -3.84 -4.10
CA ARG A 10 14.13 -3.49 -5.06
C ARG A 10 14.77 -2.15 -4.76
N THR A 11 16.01 -2.00 -5.15
CA THR A 11 16.73 -0.72 -5.15
C THR A 11 17.67 -0.62 -6.35
N CYS A 12 17.87 0.58 -6.84
CA CYS A 12 18.94 0.90 -7.79
C CYS A 12 20.11 1.67 -7.11
N ASN A 13 20.11 1.76 -5.78
CA ASN A 13 21.14 2.43 -5.00
C ASN A 13 21.75 1.45 -3.97
N ASP A 14 23.00 1.06 -4.18
CA ASP A 14 23.73 0.08 -3.35
C ASP A 14 23.89 0.49 -1.87
N LEU A 15 23.66 1.77 -1.54
CA LEU A 15 23.69 2.25 -0.16
C LEU A 15 22.41 1.93 0.60
N LEU A 16 21.29 1.64 -0.11
CA LEU A 16 20.00 1.38 0.48
C LEU A 16 19.75 -0.12 0.64
N GLN A 17 18.99 -0.47 1.67
CA GLN A 17 18.59 -1.84 1.94
C GLN A 17 17.21 -2.11 1.32
N THR A 18 16.97 -3.37 0.97
CA THR A 18 15.68 -3.85 0.47
C THR A 18 15.08 -4.84 1.46
N GLU A 19 13.77 -4.92 1.49
CA GLU A 19 13.03 -5.97 2.17
C GLU A 19 11.74 -6.27 1.40
N HIS A 20 11.08 -7.36 1.72
CA HIS A 20 9.70 -7.55 1.29
C HIS A 20 8.82 -6.65 2.15
N GLY A 21 8.56 -5.44 1.68
CA GLY A 21 7.83 -4.42 2.43
C GLY A 21 7.83 -3.07 1.71
N LEU A 22 6.76 -2.32 1.88
CA LEU A 22 6.58 -1.01 1.24
C LEU A 22 6.56 0.12 2.27
N SER A 23 7.32 1.19 2.00
CA SER A 23 7.20 2.47 2.71
C SER A 23 7.53 3.62 1.79
N ILE A 24 6.66 4.62 1.74
CA ILE A 24 6.80 5.81 0.90
C ILE A 24 6.56 7.07 1.75
N LEU A 25 7.47 8.03 1.70
CA LEU A 25 7.21 9.36 2.25
C LEU A 25 6.52 10.21 1.19
N LEU A 26 5.36 10.77 1.53
CA LEU A 26 4.63 11.73 0.73
C LEU A 26 4.69 13.10 1.40
N GLU A 27 5.12 14.11 0.65
CA GLU A 27 5.23 15.51 1.07
C GLU A 27 4.25 16.36 0.25
N THR A 28 3.20 16.83 0.91
CA THR A 28 2.23 17.77 0.34
C THR A 28 2.64 19.21 0.70
N GLU A 29 1.83 20.20 0.34
CA GLU A 29 2.02 21.58 0.78
C GLU A 29 1.83 21.73 2.31
N HIS A 30 1.00 20.88 2.91
CA HIS A 30 0.55 21.03 4.30
C HIS A 30 1.03 19.91 5.23
N HIS A 31 1.32 18.71 4.70
CA HIS A 31 1.56 17.52 5.50
C HIS A 31 2.72 16.68 4.96
N ARG A 32 3.41 16.03 5.89
CA ARG A 32 4.33 14.92 5.64
C ARG A 32 3.67 13.63 6.10
N ILE A 33 3.44 12.71 5.17
CA ILE A 33 2.69 11.48 5.40
C ILE A 33 3.61 10.29 5.10
N LEU A 34 3.81 9.41 6.06
CA LEU A 34 4.45 8.13 5.81
C LEU A 34 3.36 7.14 5.39
N LEU A 35 3.46 6.65 4.17
CA LEU A 35 2.56 5.67 3.57
C LEU A 35 3.17 4.29 3.75
N ASP A 36 2.60 3.50 4.66
CA ASP A 36 3.11 2.23 5.17
C ASP A 36 4.51 2.34 5.82
N THR A 37 4.95 1.30 6.50
CA THR A 37 6.18 1.28 7.30
C THR A 37 7.13 0.13 6.97
N GLY A 38 6.82 -0.65 5.90
CA GLY A 38 7.60 -1.84 5.60
C GLY A 38 7.43 -2.95 6.64
N ALA A 39 8.28 -3.96 6.54
CA ALA A 39 8.25 -5.13 7.42
C ALA A 39 9.08 -4.96 8.71
N SER A 40 10.06 -4.04 8.70
CA SER A 40 11.04 -3.88 9.79
C SER A 40 11.50 -2.42 9.94
N ASP A 41 12.67 -2.19 10.55
CA ASP A 41 13.31 -0.87 10.66
C ASP A 41 14.13 -0.47 9.41
N VAL A 42 14.07 -1.24 8.32
CA VAL A 42 14.81 -0.96 7.08
C VAL A 42 14.48 0.44 6.54
N PHE A 43 13.20 0.83 6.55
CA PHE A 43 12.80 2.17 6.09
C PHE A 43 13.44 3.29 6.90
N ILE A 44 13.66 3.13 8.22
CA ILE A 44 14.34 4.13 9.06
C ILE A 44 15.81 4.25 8.65
N ARG A 45 16.52 3.11 8.52
CA ARG A 45 17.93 3.09 8.10
C ARG A 45 18.12 3.70 6.71
N ASN A 46 17.16 3.47 5.81
CA ASN A 46 17.19 4.07 4.48
C ASN A 46 16.90 5.57 4.54
N ALA A 47 15.90 6.01 5.31
CA ALA A 47 15.59 7.41 5.51
C ALA A 47 16.81 8.19 6.04
N GLU A 48 17.53 7.64 7.05
CA GLU A 48 18.76 8.23 7.57
C GLU A 48 19.83 8.40 6.48
N LYS A 49 20.07 7.36 5.66
CA LYS A 49 21.03 7.43 4.55
C LYS A 49 20.64 8.42 3.46
N MET A 50 19.34 8.65 3.28
CA MET A 50 18.78 9.61 2.34
C MET A 50 18.70 11.02 2.93
N GLY A 51 19.03 11.22 4.21
CA GLY A 51 18.93 12.51 4.91
C GLY A 51 17.48 12.92 5.20
N ILE A 52 16.57 11.96 5.28
CA ILE A 52 15.14 12.17 5.56
C ILE A 52 14.90 12.05 7.07
N ASP A 53 14.39 13.12 7.67
CA ASP A 53 13.98 13.14 9.09
C ASP A 53 12.54 12.70 9.24
N LEU A 54 12.33 11.46 9.72
CA LEU A 54 11.01 10.87 9.96
C LEU A 54 10.34 11.39 11.24
N SER A 55 11.07 12.07 12.15
CA SER A 55 10.46 12.69 13.33
C SER A 55 9.53 13.86 12.97
N THR A 56 9.66 14.39 11.78
CA THR A 56 8.85 15.50 11.26
C THR A 56 7.55 15.08 10.61
N VAL A 57 7.32 13.78 10.40
CA VAL A 57 6.09 13.21 9.82
C VAL A 57 4.87 13.55 10.69
N ASP A 58 3.76 13.95 10.06
CA ASP A 58 2.52 14.36 10.72
C ASP A 58 1.49 13.23 10.80
N TYR A 59 1.49 12.36 9.78
CA TYR A 59 0.62 11.18 9.71
C TYR A 59 1.42 9.96 9.26
N VAL A 60 1.16 8.81 9.87
CA VAL A 60 1.51 7.51 9.29
C VAL A 60 0.21 6.83 8.90
N PHE A 61 0.09 6.51 7.62
CA PHE A 61 -1.05 5.81 7.04
C PHE A 61 -0.69 4.36 6.84
N ILE A 62 -1.49 3.46 7.40
CA ILE A 62 -1.34 2.01 7.21
C ILE A 62 -2.45 1.53 6.29
N SER A 63 -2.07 1.06 5.11
CA SER A 63 -3.00 0.65 4.07
C SER A 63 -3.79 -0.61 4.45
N HIS A 64 -3.16 -1.56 5.14
CA HIS A 64 -3.79 -2.82 5.57
C HIS A 64 -2.96 -3.55 6.65
N GLY A 65 -3.49 -4.64 7.22
CA GLY A 65 -2.93 -5.29 8.41
C GLY A 65 -1.76 -6.25 8.19
N HIS A 66 -1.25 -6.41 6.96
CA HIS A 66 -0.14 -7.33 6.69
C HIS A 66 1.19 -6.77 7.19
N SER A 67 2.05 -7.67 7.69
CA SER A 67 3.29 -7.30 8.37
C SER A 67 4.34 -6.63 7.47
N ASP A 68 4.28 -6.82 6.17
CA ASP A 68 5.15 -6.18 5.19
C ASP A 68 4.77 -4.71 4.88
N HIS A 69 3.65 -4.23 5.46
CA HIS A 69 3.20 -2.84 5.40
C HIS A 69 3.18 -2.15 6.76
N ALA A 70 2.85 -2.88 7.82
CA ALA A 70 2.68 -2.32 9.15
C ALA A 70 3.74 -2.78 10.17
N GLY A 71 4.62 -3.73 9.81
CA GLY A 71 5.60 -4.32 10.74
C GLY A 71 6.64 -3.34 11.29
N GLY A 72 6.95 -2.30 10.53
CA GLY A 72 7.86 -1.23 10.96
C GLY A 72 7.24 -0.19 11.90
N LEU A 73 5.91 -0.20 12.10
CA LEU A 73 5.23 0.85 12.88
C LEU A 73 5.76 1.00 14.30
N LYS A 74 6.12 -0.11 14.96
CA LYS A 74 6.71 -0.08 16.31
C LYS A 74 8.00 0.76 16.35
N HIS A 75 8.85 0.62 15.34
CA HIS A 75 10.10 1.37 15.23
C HIS A 75 9.84 2.84 14.87
N PHE A 76 8.83 3.12 14.05
CA PHE A 76 8.41 4.49 13.77
C PHE A 76 7.94 5.21 15.03
N MET A 77 7.15 4.53 15.89
CA MET A 77 6.66 5.10 17.15
C MET A 77 7.76 5.44 18.14
N GLU A 78 8.94 4.80 18.05
CA GLU A 78 10.12 5.09 18.89
C GLU A 78 10.83 6.40 18.50
N ILE A 79 10.73 6.82 17.22
CA ILE A 79 11.42 7.98 16.66
C ILE A 79 10.51 9.17 16.36
N ASN A 80 9.19 8.97 16.41
CA ASN A 80 8.21 10.02 16.17
C ASN A 80 7.14 9.99 17.27
N ASP A 81 7.03 11.08 18.02
CA ASP A 81 6.12 11.23 19.18
C ASP A 81 4.83 12.01 18.86
N LYS A 82 4.68 12.54 17.63
CA LYS A 82 3.58 13.43 17.25
C LYS A 82 2.63 12.88 16.18
N ALA A 83 3.13 12.07 15.24
CA ALA A 83 2.34 11.61 14.11
C ALA A 83 1.09 10.84 14.54
N LYS A 84 -0.03 11.11 13.88
CA LYS A 84 -1.24 10.31 14.04
C LYS A 84 -1.18 9.08 13.15
N VAL A 85 -1.61 7.94 13.68
CA VAL A 85 -1.67 6.66 12.99
C VAL A 85 -3.07 6.49 12.41
N ILE A 86 -3.17 6.42 11.09
CA ILE A 86 -4.41 6.20 10.34
C ILE A 86 -4.45 4.73 9.95
N VAL A 87 -5.47 4.01 10.39
CA VAL A 87 -5.57 2.55 10.17
C VAL A 87 -7.02 2.08 10.23
N SER A 88 -7.34 0.97 9.57
CA SER A 88 -8.63 0.30 9.71
C SER A 88 -8.73 -0.38 11.10
N PRO A 89 -9.88 -0.32 11.79
CA PRO A 89 -10.09 -1.07 13.02
C PRO A 89 -10.01 -2.59 12.82
N ASP A 90 -10.35 -3.10 11.62
CA ASP A 90 -10.26 -4.52 11.30
C ASP A 90 -8.79 -4.96 11.15
N ALA A 91 -7.91 -4.09 10.59
CA ALA A 91 -6.47 -4.35 10.55
C ALA A 91 -5.85 -4.55 11.95
N LEU A 92 -6.35 -3.81 12.95
CA LEU A 92 -5.86 -3.90 14.33
C LEU A 92 -6.34 -5.15 15.08
N LYS A 93 -7.47 -5.74 14.66
CA LYS A 93 -8.15 -6.83 15.40
C LYS A 93 -7.90 -8.19 14.81
N GLU A 94 -7.79 -8.27 13.49
CA GLU A 94 -7.74 -9.52 12.75
C GLU A 94 -6.33 -10.12 12.74
N LYS A 95 -6.28 -11.44 12.52
CA LYS A 95 -5.03 -12.17 12.35
C LYS A 95 -4.96 -12.71 10.93
N PHE A 96 -3.92 -12.31 10.23
CA PHE A 96 -3.71 -12.56 8.82
C PHE A 96 -2.72 -13.70 8.58
N TYR A 97 -3.02 -14.54 7.59
CA TYR A 97 -2.21 -15.70 7.24
C TYR A 97 -2.05 -15.81 5.72
N SER A 98 -0.90 -16.31 5.30
CA SER A 98 -0.63 -16.66 3.91
C SER A 98 -0.39 -18.17 3.77
N LYS A 99 -0.91 -18.79 2.69
CA LYS A 99 -0.75 -20.20 2.39
C LYS A 99 -0.35 -20.40 0.92
N ARG A 100 0.88 -20.01 0.57
CA ARG A 100 1.45 -20.30 -0.76
C ARG A 100 2.09 -21.69 -0.80
N ARG A 101 2.89 -22.06 0.17
CA ARG A 101 3.50 -23.39 0.35
C ARG A 101 3.05 -24.04 1.65
N TYR A 102 3.06 -23.28 2.73
CA TYR A 102 2.61 -23.66 4.07
C TYR A 102 1.91 -22.46 4.70
N LEU A 103 0.99 -22.74 5.62
CA LEU A 103 0.29 -21.69 6.35
C LEU A 103 1.26 -21.03 7.33
N HIS A 104 1.37 -19.70 7.26
CA HIS A 104 2.17 -18.90 8.19
C HIS A 104 1.50 -17.56 8.43
N SER A 105 1.76 -16.99 9.60
CA SER A 105 1.23 -15.68 9.98
C SER A 105 1.93 -14.58 9.20
N ILE A 106 1.13 -13.63 8.72
CA ILE A 106 1.55 -12.35 8.17
C ILE A 106 0.92 -11.20 8.96
N THR A 107 0.46 -11.50 10.18
CA THR A 107 -0.16 -10.53 11.09
C THR A 107 0.89 -9.58 11.64
N THR A 108 0.55 -8.31 11.70
CA THR A 108 1.38 -7.29 12.36
C THR A 108 1.31 -7.42 13.87
N GLU A 109 2.47 -7.34 14.53
CA GLU A 109 2.57 -7.12 15.97
C GLU A 109 2.45 -5.61 16.26
N TRP A 110 1.24 -5.17 16.58
CA TRP A 110 0.95 -3.77 16.82
C TRP A 110 1.62 -3.24 18.09
N PRO A 111 2.29 -2.06 18.04
CA PRO A 111 2.71 -1.37 19.26
C PRO A 111 1.49 -0.82 20.01
N GLU A 112 1.68 -0.44 21.27
CA GLU A 112 0.71 0.39 21.97
C GLU A 112 0.66 1.78 21.30
N ILE A 113 -0.51 2.14 20.75
CA ILE A 113 -0.74 3.42 20.10
C ILE A 113 -1.58 4.29 21.06
N PRO A 114 -1.07 5.42 21.53
CA PRO A 114 -1.84 6.35 22.37
C PRO A 114 -3.15 6.77 21.68
N SER A 115 -4.25 6.79 22.42
CA SER A 115 -5.58 7.05 21.85
C SER A 115 -5.69 8.39 21.11
N GLU A 116 -4.95 9.40 21.57
CA GLU A 116 -4.87 10.73 20.95
C GLU A 116 -4.11 10.73 19.63
N ARG A 117 -3.32 9.68 19.36
CA ARG A 117 -2.58 9.48 18.11
C ARG A 117 -3.26 8.49 17.16
N LEU A 118 -4.26 7.75 17.59
CA LEU A 118 -4.95 6.74 16.79
C LEU A 118 -6.16 7.35 16.06
N LEU A 119 -6.19 7.21 14.75
CA LEU A 119 -7.32 7.53 13.87
C LEU A 119 -7.79 6.25 13.18
N THR A 120 -8.85 5.64 13.69
CA THR A 120 -9.47 4.46 13.04
C THR A 120 -10.49 4.89 12.00
N ILE A 121 -10.35 4.35 10.80
CA ILE A 121 -11.21 4.67 9.65
C ILE A 121 -12.16 3.50 9.39
N GLU A 122 -13.45 3.69 9.65
CA GLU A 122 -14.50 2.70 9.42
C GLU A 122 -15.24 2.93 8.10
N GLN A 123 -15.26 4.16 7.60
CA GLN A 123 -15.91 4.55 6.35
C GLN A 123 -15.06 5.56 5.61
N SER A 124 -15.27 5.68 4.30
CA SER A 124 -14.55 6.67 3.49
C SER A 124 -14.83 8.08 4.00
N GLU A 125 -13.79 8.82 4.35
CA GLU A 125 -13.90 10.16 4.93
C GLU A 125 -12.70 11.05 4.66
N SER A 126 -12.88 12.36 4.79
CA SER A 126 -11.78 13.33 4.81
C SER A 126 -11.26 13.50 6.23
N ILE A 127 -9.95 13.32 6.43
CA ILE A 127 -9.29 13.57 7.71
C ILE A 127 -8.70 14.99 7.81
N SER A 128 -8.55 15.65 6.67
CA SER A 128 -8.19 17.08 6.53
C SER A 128 -8.79 17.64 5.23
N ASN A 129 -8.50 18.89 4.92
CA ASN A 129 -9.00 19.52 3.69
C ASN A 129 -8.42 18.89 2.40
N ASP A 130 -7.28 18.24 2.49
CA ASP A 130 -6.50 17.72 1.37
C ASP A 130 -6.27 16.21 1.43
N ILE A 131 -6.67 15.51 2.50
CA ILE A 131 -6.50 14.07 2.65
C ILE A 131 -7.86 13.40 2.77
N PHE A 132 -8.13 12.47 1.85
CA PHE A 132 -9.32 11.61 1.87
C PHE A 132 -8.91 10.15 1.96
N ILE A 133 -9.54 9.40 2.85
CA ILE A 133 -9.31 7.97 3.00
C ILE A 133 -10.49 7.19 2.44
N LEU A 134 -10.20 6.24 1.56
CA LEU A 134 -11.16 5.27 1.05
C LEU A 134 -11.16 4.05 1.98
N ALA A 135 -12.35 3.60 2.33
CA ALA A 135 -12.60 2.39 3.14
C ALA A 135 -13.80 1.63 2.57
N HIS A 136 -13.93 0.35 2.90
CA HIS A 136 -15.02 -0.52 2.41
C HIS A 136 -15.21 -0.43 0.90
N ILE A 137 -14.13 -0.67 0.17
CA ILE A 137 -14.09 -0.56 -1.30
C ILE A 137 -15.06 -1.57 -1.92
N PRO A 138 -16.06 -1.12 -2.71
CA PRO A 138 -17.03 -2.00 -3.34
C PRO A 138 -16.38 -2.93 -4.37
N GLN A 139 -16.67 -4.21 -4.32
CA GLN A 139 -16.15 -5.21 -5.26
C GLN A 139 -17.05 -5.31 -6.49
N ILE A 140 -16.91 -4.39 -7.44
CA ILE A 140 -17.64 -4.36 -8.72
C ILE A 140 -16.84 -4.97 -9.88
N HIS A 141 -15.54 -5.11 -9.71
CA HIS A 141 -14.61 -5.81 -10.60
C HIS A 141 -13.95 -6.99 -9.88
N PRO A 142 -13.38 -7.96 -10.59
CA PRO A 142 -12.63 -9.06 -9.97
C PRO A 142 -11.46 -8.54 -9.12
N MET A 143 -11.25 -9.17 -7.97
CA MET A 143 -10.04 -8.98 -7.16
C MET A 143 -8.87 -9.79 -7.76
N PRO A 144 -7.60 -9.42 -7.39
CA PRO A 144 -6.43 -10.19 -7.78
C PRO A 144 -6.52 -11.68 -7.38
N GLU A 145 -6.20 -12.60 -8.29
CA GLU A 145 -6.23 -14.05 -8.02
C GLU A 145 -5.22 -14.47 -6.95
N GLY A 146 -4.14 -13.70 -6.74
CA GLY A 146 -3.19 -13.89 -5.64
C GLY A 146 -3.82 -13.87 -4.24
N ASN A 147 -4.98 -13.25 -4.09
CA ASN A 147 -5.75 -13.22 -2.85
C ASN A 147 -6.23 -14.61 -2.37
N LEU A 148 -6.33 -15.60 -3.26
CA LEU A 148 -6.71 -16.97 -2.92
C LEU A 148 -5.74 -17.67 -1.94
N HIS A 149 -4.61 -17.06 -1.67
CA HIS A 149 -3.62 -17.54 -0.71
C HIS A 149 -3.66 -16.80 0.64
N LEU A 150 -4.58 -15.87 0.83
CA LEU A 150 -4.68 -15.01 2.00
C LEU A 150 -5.92 -15.34 2.83
N PHE A 151 -5.74 -15.42 4.15
CA PHE A 151 -6.74 -15.91 5.09
C PHE A 151 -6.74 -15.07 6.36
N VAL A 152 -7.92 -15.05 7.00
CA VAL A 152 -8.13 -14.53 8.35
C VAL A 152 -8.46 -15.68 9.29
N GLU A 153 -7.91 -15.65 10.52
CA GLU A 153 -8.23 -16.60 11.58
C GLU A 153 -9.49 -16.15 12.34
N ASN A 154 -10.50 -17.02 12.33
CA ASN A 154 -11.71 -16.84 13.14
C ASN A 154 -11.45 -17.09 14.63
N SER A 155 -12.39 -16.68 15.48
CA SER A 155 -12.33 -16.87 16.93
C SER A 155 -12.31 -18.36 17.37
N ASP A 156 -12.76 -19.28 16.52
CA ASP A 156 -12.74 -20.73 16.74
C ASP A 156 -11.44 -21.40 16.24
N GLY A 157 -10.49 -20.61 15.70
CA GLY A 157 -9.23 -21.09 15.15
C GLY A 157 -9.33 -21.62 13.71
N SER A 158 -10.49 -21.53 13.06
CA SER A 158 -10.65 -21.83 11.64
C SER A 158 -10.12 -20.68 10.78
N TYR A 159 -9.78 -21.00 9.52
CA TYR A 159 -9.30 -20.01 8.55
C TYR A 159 -10.33 -19.84 7.44
N VAL A 160 -10.66 -18.58 7.14
CA VAL A 160 -11.51 -18.18 6.01
C VAL A 160 -10.72 -17.31 5.06
N PHE A 161 -11.14 -17.22 3.81
CA PHE A 161 -10.52 -16.26 2.88
C PHE A 161 -10.68 -14.85 3.41
N ASP A 162 -9.60 -14.04 3.26
CA ASP A 162 -9.64 -12.63 3.59
C ASP A 162 -10.57 -11.89 2.62
N ASP A 163 -11.46 -11.08 3.16
CA ASP A 163 -12.38 -10.24 2.37
C ASP A 163 -11.86 -8.80 2.19
N PHE A 164 -10.67 -8.52 2.75
CA PHE A 164 -9.94 -7.25 2.64
C PHE A 164 -10.70 -6.01 3.10
N ARG A 165 -11.68 -6.15 4.01
CA ARG A 165 -12.35 -4.99 4.61
C ARG A 165 -11.41 -4.10 5.42
N HIS A 166 -10.29 -4.65 5.84
CA HIS A 166 -9.22 -3.92 6.52
C HIS A 166 -8.37 -3.04 5.58
N GLU A 167 -8.54 -3.15 4.26
CA GLU A 167 -7.77 -2.36 3.30
C GLU A 167 -8.33 -0.95 3.15
N LEU A 168 -7.42 0.03 3.22
CA LEU A 168 -7.65 1.45 3.00
C LEU A 168 -6.82 1.94 1.81
N ALA A 169 -7.29 2.98 1.13
CA ALA A 169 -6.48 3.74 0.18
C ALA A 169 -6.50 5.23 0.55
N LEU A 170 -5.43 5.96 0.25
CA LEU A 170 -5.30 7.37 0.57
C LEU A 170 -5.28 8.19 -0.71
N TYR A 171 -6.14 9.21 -0.78
CA TYR A 171 -6.15 10.20 -1.85
C TYR A 171 -5.74 11.58 -1.33
N THR A 172 -4.85 12.25 -2.07
CA THR A 172 -4.50 13.65 -1.85
C THR A 172 -4.04 14.30 -3.15
N GLY A 173 -4.59 15.46 -3.50
CA GLY A 173 -4.11 16.32 -4.59
C GLY A 173 -3.92 15.64 -5.95
N GLY A 174 -4.74 14.63 -6.28
CA GLY A 174 -4.65 13.85 -7.52
C GLY A 174 -3.77 12.59 -7.42
N LEU A 175 -3.12 12.33 -6.28
CA LEU A 175 -2.41 11.08 -6.02
C LEU A 175 -3.30 10.12 -5.23
N LEU A 176 -3.38 8.86 -5.67
CA LEU A 176 -4.04 7.76 -4.99
C LEU A 176 -2.99 6.70 -4.61
N PHE A 177 -2.79 6.49 -3.31
CA PHE A 177 -1.94 5.42 -2.78
C PHE A 177 -2.81 4.20 -2.43
N THR A 178 -2.40 3.03 -2.90
CA THR A 178 -3.20 1.79 -2.85
C THR A 178 -2.65 0.70 -1.93
N GLY A 179 -1.47 0.88 -1.32
CA GLY A 179 -0.80 -0.24 -0.64
C GLY A 179 -0.54 -1.39 -1.60
N CYS A 180 -1.25 -2.52 -1.41
CA CYS A 180 -1.20 -3.69 -2.30
C CYS A 180 -2.36 -3.78 -3.30
N ALA A 181 -3.42 -3.00 -3.15
CA ALA A 181 -4.63 -3.08 -3.96
C ALA A 181 -5.30 -4.47 -3.95
N HIS A 182 -5.41 -5.10 -2.78
CA HIS A 182 -6.09 -6.39 -2.62
C HIS A 182 -7.56 -6.36 -3.03
N SER A 183 -8.25 -5.25 -2.76
CA SER A 183 -9.64 -5.03 -3.24
C SER A 183 -9.75 -4.95 -4.76
N GLY A 184 -8.61 -4.92 -5.46
CA GLY A 184 -8.51 -4.74 -6.91
C GLY A 184 -8.37 -3.28 -7.31
N LEU A 185 -7.37 -2.98 -8.15
CA LEU A 185 -7.06 -1.61 -8.56
C LEU A 185 -8.24 -0.90 -9.23
N GLU A 186 -9.01 -1.61 -10.07
CA GLU A 186 -10.20 -1.04 -10.73
C GLU A 186 -11.28 -0.66 -9.71
N ASN A 187 -11.46 -1.46 -8.65
CA ASN A 187 -12.42 -1.19 -7.58
C ASN A 187 -12.01 0.03 -6.75
N ILE A 188 -10.71 0.15 -6.42
CA ILE A 188 -10.18 1.30 -5.67
C ILE A 188 -10.32 2.58 -6.48
N LEU A 189 -9.98 2.55 -7.77
CA LEU A 189 -10.13 3.70 -8.67
C LEU A 189 -11.60 4.11 -8.82
N ALA A 190 -12.51 3.14 -8.99
CA ALA A 190 -13.95 3.39 -9.12
C ALA A 190 -14.57 3.95 -7.81
N ALA A 191 -14.03 3.59 -6.66
CA ALA A 191 -14.47 4.09 -5.36
C ALA A 191 -13.96 5.51 -5.05
N CYS A 192 -12.90 5.97 -5.74
CA CYS A 192 -12.33 7.30 -5.53
C CYS A 192 -13.27 8.38 -6.12
N PRO A 193 -13.82 9.31 -5.30
CA PRO A 193 -14.76 10.31 -5.79
C PRO A 193 -14.08 11.50 -6.49
N PHE A 194 -12.76 11.48 -6.64
CA PHE A 194 -11.96 12.59 -7.17
C PHE A 194 -11.18 12.17 -8.42
N PRO A 195 -10.81 13.11 -9.30
CA PRO A 195 -9.91 12.83 -10.42
C PRO A 195 -8.54 12.32 -9.93
N VAL A 196 -8.11 11.17 -10.45
CA VAL A 196 -6.80 10.56 -10.12
C VAL A 196 -5.82 10.83 -11.25
N ASN A 197 -4.73 11.53 -10.94
CA ASN A 197 -3.64 11.81 -11.87
C ASN A 197 -2.49 10.81 -11.74
N ASN A 198 -2.24 10.34 -10.51
CA ASN A 198 -1.19 9.38 -10.21
C ASN A 198 -1.73 8.29 -9.29
N VAL A 199 -1.49 7.04 -9.63
CA VAL A 199 -1.64 5.88 -8.75
C VAL A 199 -0.26 5.45 -8.30
N VAL A 200 -0.07 5.23 -7.00
CA VAL A 200 1.20 4.76 -6.42
C VAL A 200 0.93 3.59 -5.48
N GLY A 201 1.62 2.47 -5.68
CA GLY A 201 1.50 1.28 -4.82
C GLY A 201 1.68 -0.03 -5.55
N GLY A 202 1.51 -1.14 -4.86
CA GLY A 202 1.44 -2.48 -5.43
C GLY A 202 0.07 -2.79 -6.02
N PHE A 203 0.00 -3.80 -6.91
CA PHE A 203 -1.25 -4.23 -7.54
C PHE A 203 -1.62 -5.68 -7.21
N HIS A 204 -0.88 -6.31 -6.32
CA HIS A 204 -1.03 -7.70 -5.85
C HIS A 204 -1.20 -8.75 -6.97
N LEU A 205 -0.49 -8.56 -8.08
CA LEU A 205 -0.53 -9.45 -9.25
C LEU A 205 0.70 -10.38 -9.31
N LEU A 206 1.51 -10.41 -8.22
CA LEU A 206 2.68 -11.26 -8.08
C LEU A 206 2.29 -12.75 -8.20
N ASP A 207 3.26 -13.58 -8.63
CA ASP A 207 3.15 -15.03 -8.78
C ASP A 207 2.43 -15.50 -10.05
N ASN A 208 2.12 -14.61 -10.99
CA ASN A 208 1.51 -14.95 -12.30
C ASN A 208 0.24 -15.82 -12.18
N HIS A 209 -0.62 -15.50 -11.22
CA HIS A 209 -1.92 -16.18 -11.09
C HIS A 209 -2.84 -15.77 -12.24
N GLU A 210 -2.79 -14.50 -12.65
CA GLU A 210 -3.48 -14.02 -13.83
C GLU A 210 -2.74 -14.43 -15.11
N SER A 211 -3.49 -14.87 -16.13
CA SER A 211 -2.92 -15.10 -17.45
C SER A 211 -2.49 -13.79 -18.13
N GLU A 212 -1.55 -13.87 -19.10
CA GLU A 212 -1.12 -12.70 -19.89
C GLU A 212 -2.30 -12.00 -20.58
N ASP A 213 -3.30 -12.77 -21.06
CA ASP A 213 -4.52 -12.19 -21.65
C ASP A 213 -5.30 -11.36 -20.64
N LYS A 214 -5.53 -11.87 -19.41
CA LYS A 214 -6.21 -11.13 -18.36
C LYS A 214 -5.46 -9.87 -17.93
N LEU A 215 -4.12 -9.95 -17.83
CA LEU A 215 -3.28 -8.78 -17.53
C LEU A 215 -3.35 -7.74 -18.64
N SER A 216 -3.33 -8.18 -19.91
CA SER A 216 -3.46 -7.28 -21.06
C SER A 216 -4.84 -6.61 -21.11
N GLU A 217 -5.90 -7.35 -20.82
CA GLU A 217 -7.26 -6.82 -20.71
C GLU A 217 -7.39 -5.81 -19.56
N LEU A 218 -6.80 -6.10 -18.40
CA LEU A 218 -6.74 -5.16 -17.26
C LEU A 218 -6.02 -3.86 -17.66
N ALA A 219 -4.84 -3.98 -18.27
CA ALA A 219 -4.04 -2.84 -18.73
C ALA A 219 -4.83 -1.97 -19.74
N PHE A 220 -5.55 -2.61 -20.68
CA PHE A 220 -6.38 -1.92 -21.65
C PHE A 220 -7.53 -1.17 -20.96
N ARG A 221 -8.27 -1.82 -20.06
CA ARG A 221 -9.36 -1.17 -19.32
C ARG A 221 -8.89 0.02 -18.48
N LEU A 222 -7.74 -0.12 -17.79
CA LEU A 222 -7.13 0.98 -17.02
C LEU A 222 -6.76 2.15 -17.92
N THR A 223 -6.16 1.88 -19.08
CA THR A 223 -5.75 2.90 -20.04
C THR A 223 -6.94 3.64 -20.66
N ASP A 224 -8.01 2.91 -20.97
CA ASP A 224 -9.24 3.45 -21.58
C ASP A 224 -10.06 4.27 -20.57
N ALA A 225 -10.26 3.73 -19.35
CA ALA A 225 -11.06 4.39 -18.32
C ALA A 225 -10.33 5.58 -17.68
N TYR A 226 -9.00 5.52 -17.60
CA TYR A 226 -8.15 6.53 -16.92
C TYR A 226 -7.04 7.06 -17.85
N PRO A 227 -7.40 7.72 -18.99
CA PRO A 227 -6.44 8.07 -20.04
C PRO A 227 -5.40 9.12 -19.63
N GLN A 228 -5.63 9.85 -18.54
CA GLN A 228 -4.70 10.88 -18.03
C GLN A 228 -3.91 10.43 -16.82
N THR A 229 -4.19 9.22 -16.27
CA THR A 229 -3.55 8.71 -15.07
C THR A 229 -2.22 8.07 -15.38
N GLN A 230 -1.21 8.36 -14.55
CA GLN A 230 0.07 7.68 -14.51
C GLN A 230 0.05 6.66 -13.37
N PHE A 231 0.61 5.49 -13.61
CA PHE A 231 0.65 4.38 -12.67
C PHE A 231 2.09 4.09 -12.27
N TYR A 232 2.38 4.15 -10.97
CA TYR A 232 3.68 3.82 -10.39
C TYR A 232 3.52 2.60 -9.52
N THR A 233 4.21 1.51 -9.86
CA THR A 233 4.03 0.24 -9.17
C THR A 233 5.33 -0.52 -8.98
N SER A 234 5.36 -1.39 -7.97
CA SER A 234 6.46 -2.27 -7.60
C SER A 234 5.96 -3.32 -6.60
N HIS A 235 6.77 -3.67 -5.61
CA HIS A 235 6.44 -4.49 -4.45
C HIS A 235 5.74 -5.80 -4.83
N CYS A 236 4.43 -5.91 -4.63
CA CYS A 236 3.63 -7.10 -4.90
C CYS A 236 3.06 -7.19 -6.34
N THR A 237 3.50 -6.35 -7.28
CA THR A 237 3.10 -6.44 -8.69
C THR A 237 3.91 -7.50 -9.44
N GLY A 238 5.23 -7.61 -9.16
CA GLY A 238 6.12 -8.56 -9.82
C GLY A 238 6.64 -8.09 -11.19
N ASP A 239 7.89 -8.52 -11.54
CA ASP A 239 8.58 -8.03 -12.75
C ASP A 239 7.96 -8.53 -14.05
N ALA A 240 7.55 -9.81 -14.08
CA ALA A 240 6.92 -10.39 -15.27
C ALA A 240 5.58 -9.75 -15.58
N VAL A 241 4.77 -9.51 -14.52
CA VAL A 241 3.49 -8.81 -14.62
C VAL A 241 3.70 -7.38 -15.07
N PHE A 242 4.65 -6.67 -14.45
CA PHE A 242 5.00 -5.31 -14.87
C PHE A 242 5.35 -5.24 -16.37
N ALA A 243 6.14 -6.19 -16.87
CA ALA A 243 6.52 -6.23 -18.29
C ALA A 243 5.28 -6.39 -19.21
N THR A 244 4.32 -7.24 -18.82
CA THR A 244 3.07 -7.43 -19.58
C THR A 244 2.20 -6.15 -19.55
N LEU A 245 2.03 -5.54 -18.36
CA LEU A 245 1.29 -4.28 -18.24
C LEU A 245 1.95 -3.16 -19.04
N HIS A 246 3.27 -3.03 -18.96
CA HIS A 246 4.03 -2.00 -19.67
C HIS A 246 3.95 -2.17 -21.20
N HIS A 247 3.88 -3.42 -21.70
CA HIS A 247 3.70 -3.67 -23.12
C HIS A 247 2.42 -3.04 -23.68
N VAL A 248 1.34 -3.01 -22.89
CA VAL A 248 0.05 -2.44 -23.28
C VAL A 248 -0.07 -0.95 -22.93
N MET A 249 0.36 -0.57 -21.73
CA MET A 249 0.19 0.79 -21.17
C MET A 249 1.28 1.77 -21.63
N GLY A 250 2.44 1.27 -22.09
CA GLY A 250 3.57 2.12 -22.49
C GLY A 250 4.03 3.06 -21.38
N ASP A 251 4.23 4.33 -21.72
CA ASP A 251 4.71 5.38 -20.80
C ASP A 251 3.68 5.79 -19.72
N LYS A 252 2.57 5.07 -19.59
CA LYS A 252 1.58 5.31 -18.52
C LYS A 252 1.86 4.51 -17.25
N ILE A 253 2.73 3.50 -17.31
CA ILE A 253 3.10 2.70 -16.16
C ILE A 253 4.61 2.72 -15.93
N HIS A 254 5.01 2.93 -14.70
CA HIS A 254 6.40 3.08 -14.27
C HIS A 254 6.68 2.15 -13.10
N ALA A 255 7.84 1.47 -13.13
CA ALA A 255 8.33 0.77 -11.96
C ALA A 255 9.00 1.75 -11.00
N PHE A 256 8.75 1.63 -9.71
CA PHE A 256 9.53 2.32 -8.70
C PHE A 256 10.47 1.35 -7.95
N SER A 257 11.42 1.91 -7.23
CA SER A 257 12.32 1.18 -6.35
C SER A 257 12.77 2.07 -5.18
N CYS A 258 13.31 1.47 -4.14
CA CYS A 258 13.85 2.20 -2.99
C CYS A 258 14.88 3.25 -3.43
N GLY A 259 14.71 4.49 -2.96
CA GLY A 259 15.53 5.66 -3.32
C GLY A 259 14.96 6.49 -4.48
N MET A 260 13.89 6.05 -5.16
CA MET A 260 13.23 6.85 -6.20
C MET A 260 12.46 8.02 -5.59
N GLU A 261 12.57 9.18 -6.23
CA GLU A 261 11.82 10.40 -5.92
C GLU A 261 11.03 10.88 -7.15
N GLN A 262 9.82 11.39 -6.91
CA GLN A 262 8.97 11.92 -7.97
C GLN A 262 8.21 13.19 -7.51
#